data_ca523e96e219642037af29e97cc1687c
#
_entry.id   ca523e96e219642037af29e97cc1687c
#
_cell.length_a   1.000
_cell.length_b   1.000
_cell.length_c   1.000
_cell.angle_alpha   90.00
_cell.angle_beta   90.00
_cell.angle_gamma   90.00
#
_symmetry.space_group_name_H-M   'P 1'
#
loop_
_entity.id
_entity.type
_entity.pdbx_description
1 polymer ?
#
loop_
_entity_poly.entity_id
_entity_poly.type
_entity_poly.pdbx_seq_one_letter_code
_entity_poly.pdbx_strand_id
1 'polypeptide(L)'
;MGDFIRYNYVEIFVAMLVFAAIVATYLIIKSKRAKYIIAYSWNLMLYKFGFKKTISQKYITRIHVKECYEHLEELVNHHKIIIDKNTVESPVLLRKTVANKLYRIADNLADNEYIKIYRAYSSRLALTEKWNEEFNKMQSENSNIGKAQMLSILNKKYTNPDKSMGGHDTGAALDVALCDKNGNDLDFGSKYREKASKHSNEEQKKNRLHLVKIMKAQGFVNNPTQWWHFSYGDKTWALYKGKRYGAIYDSAEKQFENMGYVRIVKTDISSANIK
;
A
#
# COMPACT_ATOMS: atom_id res chain seq x y z
N MET A 1 -6.48 -43.46 -51.84
CA MET A 1 -7.73 -43.12 -51.15
C MET A 1 -7.49 -42.73 -49.68
N GLY A 2 -6.55 -43.37 -48.99
CA GLY A 2 -6.25 -43.07 -47.57
C GLY A 2 -5.62 -41.66 -47.29
N ASP A 3 -4.75 -41.17 -48.18
CA ASP A 3 -4.06 -39.88 -48.00
C ASP A 3 -4.96 -38.67 -48.25
N PHE A 4 -5.93 -38.80 -49.17
CA PHE A 4 -6.90 -37.73 -49.45
C PHE A 4 -7.87 -37.51 -48.27
N ILE A 5 -8.27 -38.58 -47.60
CA ILE A 5 -9.12 -38.50 -46.41
C ILE A 5 -8.34 -37.89 -45.22
N ARG A 6 -7.06 -38.28 -45.08
CA ARG A 6 -6.20 -37.78 -44.01
C ARG A 6 -5.92 -36.26 -44.11
N TYR A 7 -5.74 -35.75 -45.34
CA TYR A 7 -5.55 -34.34 -45.62
C TYR A 7 -6.78 -33.49 -45.22
N ASN A 8 -7.98 -33.97 -45.60
CA ASN A 8 -9.22 -33.28 -45.24
C ASN A 8 -9.46 -33.20 -43.71
N TYR A 9 -9.08 -34.21 -42.92
CA TYR A 9 -9.22 -34.16 -41.47
C TYR A 9 -8.28 -33.16 -40.83
N VAL A 10 -7.06 -32.99 -41.32
CA VAL A 10 -6.09 -32.00 -40.83
C VAL A 10 -6.60 -30.58 -41.11
N GLU A 11 -7.10 -30.32 -42.32
CA GLU A 11 -7.64 -29.01 -42.68
C GLU A 11 -8.90 -28.66 -41.85
N ILE A 12 -9.79 -29.60 -41.64
CA ILE A 12 -10.98 -29.44 -40.81
C ILE A 12 -10.55 -29.14 -39.35
N PHE A 13 -9.58 -29.89 -38.84
CA PHE A 13 -9.07 -29.68 -37.46
C PHE A 13 -8.42 -28.31 -37.29
N VAL A 14 -7.60 -27.85 -38.25
CA VAL A 14 -7.01 -26.52 -38.27
C VAL A 14 -8.08 -25.42 -38.31
N ALA A 15 -9.10 -25.59 -39.20
CA ALA A 15 -10.22 -24.66 -39.30
C ALA A 15 -11.00 -24.57 -37.97
N MET A 16 -11.22 -25.69 -37.28
CA MET A 16 -11.87 -25.72 -35.98
C MET A 16 -11.04 -25.00 -34.90
N LEU A 17 -9.70 -25.17 -34.89
CA LEU A 17 -8.82 -24.46 -33.98
C LEU A 17 -8.82 -22.94 -34.21
N VAL A 18 -8.78 -22.51 -35.49
CA VAL A 18 -8.88 -21.10 -35.87
C VAL A 18 -10.22 -20.52 -35.45
N PHE A 19 -11.32 -21.23 -35.71
CA PHE A 19 -12.66 -20.80 -35.30
C PHE A 19 -12.76 -20.69 -33.78
N ALA A 20 -12.28 -21.69 -33.03
CA ALA A 20 -12.25 -21.65 -31.55
C ALA A 20 -11.42 -20.48 -31.03
N ALA A 21 -10.27 -20.16 -31.64
CA ALA A 21 -9.45 -19.02 -31.31
C ALA A 21 -10.18 -17.68 -31.56
N ILE A 22 -10.90 -17.57 -32.70
CA ILE A 22 -11.72 -16.38 -33.01
C ILE A 22 -12.83 -16.20 -32.00
N VAL A 23 -13.58 -17.27 -31.67
CA VAL A 23 -14.66 -17.23 -30.68
C VAL A 23 -14.09 -16.88 -29.29
N ALA A 24 -12.99 -17.50 -28.88
CA ALA A 24 -12.34 -17.18 -27.62
C ALA A 24 -11.89 -15.70 -27.54
N THR A 25 -11.29 -15.20 -28.62
CA THR A 25 -10.89 -13.79 -28.74
C THR A 25 -12.09 -12.85 -28.64
N TYR A 26 -13.18 -13.18 -29.35
CA TYR A 26 -14.42 -12.41 -29.26
C TYR A 26 -15.03 -12.38 -27.85
N LEU A 27 -15.07 -13.53 -27.17
CA LEU A 27 -15.56 -13.63 -25.79
C LEU A 27 -14.68 -12.84 -24.83
N ILE A 28 -13.34 -12.90 -25.00
CA ILE A 28 -12.38 -12.11 -24.23
C ILE A 28 -12.62 -10.61 -24.44
N ILE A 29 -12.82 -10.18 -25.69
CA ILE A 29 -13.07 -8.77 -26.04
C ILE A 29 -14.39 -8.27 -25.42
N LYS A 30 -15.43 -9.08 -25.33
CA LYS A 30 -16.70 -8.72 -24.68
C LYS A 30 -16.64 -8.76 -23.17
N SER A 31 -15.79 -9.60 -22.58
CA SER A 31 -15.70 -9.76 -21.12
C SER A 31 -15.00 -8.57 -20.45
N LYS A 32 -15.74 -7.81 -19.61
CA LYS A 32 -15.15 -6.74 -18.78
C LYS A 32 -14.07 -7.29 -17.84
N ARG A 33 -14.23 -8.53 -17.35
CA ARG A 33 -13.26 -9.21 -16.49
C ARG A 33 -11.97 -9.56 -17.22
N ALA A 34 -12.08 -10.09 -18.43
CA ALA A 34 -10.91 -10.44 -19.24
C ALA A 34 -10.12 -9.20 -19.65
N LYS A 35 -10.80 -8.14 -20.10
CA LYS A 35 -10.15 -6.85 -20.40
C LYS A 35 -9.37 -6.30 -19.20
N TYR A 36 -9.95 -6.40 -18.00
CA TYR A 36 -9.28 -5.97 -16.79
C TYR A 36 -8.03 -6.81 -16.52
N ILE A 37 -8.12 -8.15 -16.60
CA ILE A 37 -6.98 -9.04 -16.33
C ILE A 37 -5.84 -8.75 -17.32
N ILE A 38 -6.15 -8.63 -18.60
CA ILE A 38 -5.16 -8.34 -19.66
C ILE A 38 -4.50 -6.99 -19.39
N ALA A 39 -5.29 -5.94 -19.14
CA ALA A 39 -4.78 -4.60 -18.88
C ALA A 39 -3.92 -4.55 -17.60
N TYR A 40 -4.31 -5.24 -16.55
CA TYR A 40 -3.53 -5.35 -15.33
C TYR A 40 -2.23 -6.10 -15.56
N SER A 41 -2.27 -7.28 -16.18
CA SER A 41 -1.08 -8.10 -16.49
C SER A 41 -0.08 -7.33 -17.36
N TRP A 42 -0.56 -6.58 -18.35
CA TRP A 42 0.27 -5.72 -19.19
C TRP A 42 0.94 -4.60 -18.36
N ASN A 43 0.18 -3.89 -17.52
CA ASN A 43 0.74 -2.85 -16.66
C ASN A 43 1.75 -3.42 -15.65
N LEU A 44 1.49 -4.60 -15.08
CA LEU A 44 2.40 -5.28 -14.18
C LEU A 44 3.69 -5.68 -14.89
N MET A 45 3.59 -6.20 -16.12
CA MET A 45 4.76 -6.53 -16.95
C MET A 45 5.59 -5.28 -17.23
N LEU A 46 4.98 -4.21 -17.70
CA LEU A 46 5.69 -2.95 -17.96
C LEU A 46 6.36 -2.39 -16.70
N TYR A 47 5.72 -2.53 -15.53
CA TYR A 47 6.33 -2.15 -14.25
C TYR A 47 7.53 -3.03 -13.90
N LYS A 48 7.42 -4.36 -14.03
CA LYS A 48 8.51 -5.30 -13.71
C LYS A 48 9.73 -5.13 -14.60
N PHE A 49 9.53 -4.79 -15.86
CA PHE A 49 10.61 -4.52 -16.82
C PHE A 49 11.10 -3.06 -16.80
N GLY A 50 10.61 -2.22 -15.88
CA GLY A 50 11.08 -0.84 -15.71
C GLY A 50 10.53 0.18 -16.72
N PHE A 51 9.65 -0.23 -17.65
CA PHE A 51 9.01 0.69 -18.60
C PHE A 51 7.97 1.60 -17.95
N LYS A 52 7.47 1.22 -16.78
CA LYS A 52 6.59 2.06 -15.95
C LYS A 52 7.11 2.14 -14.52
N LYS A 53 7.04 3.34 -13.94
CA LYS A 53 7.43 3.57 -12.54
C LYS A 53 6.37 3.09 -11.54
N THR A 54 5.08 3.05 -11.93
CA THR A 54 3.96 2.72 -11.06
C THR A 54 2.89 1.91 -11.77
N ILE A 55 2.11 1.15 -10.99
CA ILE A 55 0.88 0.50 -11.44
C ILE A 55 -0.30 1.38 -11.03
N SER A 56 -1.29 1.55 -11.92
CA SER A 56 -2.45 2.39 -11.64
C SER A 56 -3.26 1.86 -10.44
N GLN A 57 -3.56 2.76 -9.52
CA GLN A 57 -4.36 2.47 -8.32
C GLN A 57 -5.79 1.97 -8.63
N LYS A 58 -6.31 2.23 -9.85
CA LYS A 58 -7.61 1.67 -10.28
C LYS A 58 -7.69 0.14 -10.19
N TYR A 59 -6.56 -0.55 -10.19
CA TYR A 59 -6.53 -2.02 -10.05
C TYR A 59 -6.67 -2.49 -8.62
N ILE A 60 -6.42 -1.63 -7.62
CA ILE A 60 -6.43 -1.99 -6.19
C ILE A 60 -7.83 -2.38 -5.69
N THR A 61 -8.88 -1.74 -6.24
CA THR A 61 -10.28 -1.97 -5.84
C THR A 61 -10.78 -3.38 -6.14
N ARG A 62 -10.11 -4.09 -7.07
CA ARG A 62 -10.48 -5.46 -7.48
C ARG A 62 -9.57 -6.53 -6.89
N ILE A 63 -8.66 -6.14 -6.02
CA ILE A 63 -7.83 -7.11 -5.30
C ILE A 63 -8.66 -7.68 -4.16
N HIS A 64 -8.85 -9.01 -4.19
CA HIS A 64 -9.48 -9.71 -3.11
C HIS A 64 -8.57 -9.77 -1.89
N VAL A 65 -9.16 -9.64 -0.72
CA VAL A 65 -8.50 -9.87 0.55
C VAL A 65 -9.00 -11.21 1.10
N LYS A 66 -8.08 -12.11 1.37
CA LYS A 66 -8.33 -13.30 2.17
C LYS A 66 -7.72 -13.02 3.55
N GLU A 67 -8.52 -12.36 4.41
CA GLU A 67 -8.07 -11.98 5.75
C GLU A 67 -7.57 -13.19 6.52
N CYS A 68 -6.40 -13.08 7.14
CA CYS A 68 -5.80 -14.15 7.93
C CYS A 68 -6.06 -13.99 9.44
N TYR A 69 -6.70 -12.90 9.86
CA TYR A 69 -7.08 -12.59 11.24
C TYR A 69 -5.90 -12.48 12.21
N GLU A 70 -4.73 -12.20 11.71
CA GLU A 70 -3.55 -11.94 12.55
C GLU A 70 -3.75 -10.66 13.36
N HIS A 71 -3.45 -10.71 14.66
CA HIS A 71 -3.66 -9.58 15.56
C HIS A 71 -2.66 -8.45 15.31
N LEU A 72 -3.07 -7.23 15.68
CA LEU A 72 -2.16 -6.12 15.88
C LEU A 72 -1.42 -6.34 17.20
N GLU A 73 -0.12 -6.16 17.17
CA GLU A 73 0.75 -6.18 18.35
C GLU A 73 1.43 -4.82 18.50
N GLU A 74 1.65 -4.40 19.74
CA GLU A 74 2.45 -3.23 20.03
C GLU A 74 3.92 -3.52 19.71
N LEU A 75 4.56 -2.57 19.04
CA LEU A 75 5.97 -2.66 18.72
C LEU A 75 6.79 -2.48 20.01
N VAL A 76 7.49 -3.54 20.41
CA VAL A 76 8.39 -3.52 21.56
C VAL A 76 9.65 -2.71 21.23
N ASN A 77 10.19 -2.03 22.24
CA ASN A 77 11.43 -1.27 22.10
C ASN A 77 12.57 -2.16 21.55
N HIS A 78 13.23 -1.66 20.53
CA HIS A 78 14.39 -2.28 19.91
C HIS A 78 15.50 -1.25 19.71
N HIS A 79 16.73 -1.59 20.06
CA HIS A 79 17.86 -0.65 20.09
C HIS A 79 18.19 -0.01 18.73
N LYS A 80 17.79 -0.63 17.62
CA LYS A 80 17.96 -0.12 16.24
C LYS A 80 16.69 0.50 15.64
N ILE A 81 15.60 0.58 16.41
CA ILE A 81 14.34 1.18 15.95
C ILE A 81 14.10 2.48 16.69
N ILE A 82 13.92 3.56 15.95
CA ILE A 82 13.57 4.87 16.46
C ILE A 82 12.15 5.21 16.04
N ILE A 83 11.32 5.62 17.00
CA ILE A 83 9.95 6.07 16.74
C ILE A 83 9.94 7.59 16.70
N ASP A 84 9.50 8.18 15.60
CA ASP A 84 9.32 9.62 15.49
C ASP A 84 8.07 10.06 16.28
N LYS A 85 8.28 10.55 17.49
CA LYS A 85 7.21 10.97 18.39
C LYS A 85 6.37 12.14 17.87
N ASN A 86 6.85 12.86 16.86
CA ASN A 86 6.11 13.97 16.26
C ASN A 86 5.08 13.52 15.23
N THR A 87 5.23 12.29 14.70
CA THR A 87 4.41 11.79 13.59
C THR A 87 3.65 10.52 13.92
N VAL A 88 4.12 9.75 14.90
CA VAL A 88 3.50 8.47 15.30
C VAL A 88 2.79 8.61 16.63
N GLU A 89 1.53 8.25 16.65
CA GLU A 89 0.75 8.13 17.89
C GLU A 89 1.11 6.81 18.60
N SER A 90 1.23 6.88 19.94
CA SER A 90 1.47 5.70 20.77
C SER A 90 0.11 5.08 21.20
N PRO A 91 -0.01 3.76 21.26
CA PRO A 91 1.00 2.74 20.95
C PRO A 91 1.22 2.51 19.45
N VAL A 92 2.44 2.14 19.09
CA VAL A 92 2.79 1.79 17.70
C VAL A 92 2.34 0.37 17.42
N LEU A 93 1.28 0.20 16.65
CA LEU A 93 0.66 -1.09 16.37
C LEU A 93 1.00 -1.59 14.96
N LEU A 94 1.30 -2.87 14.83
CA LEU A 94 1.55 -3.58 13.57
C LEU A 94 0.98 -4.99 13.62
N ARG A 95 0.66 -5.59 12.47
CA ARG A 95 0.44 -7.04 12.39
C ARG A 95 1.70 -7.75 12.88
N LYS A 96 1.55 -8.80 13.67
CA LYS A 96 2.65 -9.58 14.26
C LYS A 96 3.74 -9.95 13.26
N THR A 97 3.35 -10.49 12.10
CA THR A 97 4.30 -10.84 11.03
C THR A 97 5.06 -9.61 10.52
N VAL A 98 4.40 -8.46 10.44
CA VAL A 98 5.02 -7.19 9.98
C VAL A 98 6.02 -6.68 11.02
N ALA A 99 5.67 -6.71 12.32
CA ALA A 99 6.56 -6.38 13.41
C ALA A 99 7.81 -7.28 13.41
N ASN A 100 7.62 -8.59 13.30
CA ASN A 100 8.72 -9.56 13.24
C ASN A 100 9.66 -9.34 12.05
N LYS A 101 9.12 -8.94 10.89
CA LYS A 101 9.94 -8.58 9.73
C LYS A 101 10.73 -7.30 9.95
N LEU A 102 10.12 -6.31 10.61
CA LEU A 102 10.79 -5.07 10.98
C LEU A 102 11.94 -5.32 11.96
N TYR A 103 11.76 -6.17 12.97
CA TYR A 103 12.83 -6.58 13.89
C TYR A 103 13.98 -7.24 13.13
N ARG A 104 13.71 -8.18 12.21
CA ARG A 104 14.75 -8.81 11.39
C ARG A 104 15.50 -7.80 10.51
N ILE A 105 14.82 -6.76 10.03
CA ILE A 105 15.49 -5.67 9.31
C ILE A 105 16.44 -4.96 10.27
N ALA A 106 15.95 -4.55 11.44
CA ALA A 106 16.70 -3.82 12.45
C ALA A 106 17.93 -4.61 12.93
N ASP A 107 17.79 -5.91 13.16
CA ASP A 107 18.89 -6.82 13.55
C ASP A 107 20.01 -6.89 12.50
N ASN A 108 19.70 -6.70 11.23
CA ASN A 108 20.64 -6.81 10.11
C ASN A 108 21.16 -5.45 9.61
N LEU A 109 20.82 -4.34 10.28
CA LEU A 109 21.40 -3.02 9.96
C LEU A 109 22.86 -2.92 10.40
N ALA A 110 23.67 -2.17 9.67
CA ALA A 110 25.03 -1.85 10.06
C ALA A 110 25.04 -1.08 11.40
N ASP A 111 26.20 -1.10 12.10
CA ASP A 111 26.30 -0.57 13.48
C ASP A 111 25.85 0.89 13.62
N ASN A 112 26.11 1.68 12.60
CA ASN A 112 25.76 3.11 12.56
C ASN A 112 24.41 3.40 11.90
N GLU A 113 23.66 2.37 11.49
CA GLU A 113 22.36 2.52 10.85
C GLU A 113 21.23 2.16 11.82
N TYR A 114 20.16 2.93 11.74
CA TYR A 114 18.91 2.76 12.51
C TYR A 114 17.73 2.89 11.56
N ILE A 115 16.60 2.27 11.89
CA ILE A 115 15.35 2.46 11.16
C ILE A 115 14.42 3.34 11.98
N LYS A 116 13.96 4.43 11.37
CA LYS A 116 13.04 5.39 11.97
C LYS A 116 11.64 5.18 11.42
N ILE A 117 10.66 5.12 12.30
CA ILE A 117 9.26 4.92 11.96
C ILE A 117 8.54 6.27 12.02
N TYR A 118 7.93 6.67 10.91
CA TYR A 118 7.07 7.84 10.80
C TYR A 118 5.60 7.52 10.88
N ARG A 119 5.21 6.29 10.52
CA ARG A 119 3.82 5.84 10.56
C ARG A 119 3.73 4.32 10.56
N ALA A 120 2.84 3.81 11.39
CA ALA A 120 2.46 2.39 11.46
C ALA A 120 0.96 2.26 11.22
N TYR A 121 0.26 1.45 12.02
CA TYR A 121 -1.20 1.38 11.99
C TYR A 121 -1.81 2.77 12.25
N SER A 122 -2.86 3.06 11.54
CA SER A 122 -3.66 4.27 11.76
C SER A 122 -5.14 3.91 11.59
N SER A 123 -5.94 4.18 12.60
CA SER A 123 -7.38 4.00 12.54
C SER A 123 -8.00 4.88 11.45
N ARG A 124 -8.92 4.32 10.69
CA ARG A 124 -9.69 5.07 9.69
C ARG A 124 -10.55 6.12 10.36
N LEU A 125 -11.14 5.76 11.52
CA LEU A 125 -11.94 6.68 12.32
C LEU A 125 -11.11 7.89 12.75
N ALA A 126 -9.97 7.66 13.41
CA ALA A 126 -9.06 8.72 13.85
C ALA A 126 -8.59 9.60 12.69
N LEU A 127 -8.31 9.02 11.52
CA LEU A 127 -7.95 9.80 10.34
C LEU A 127 -9.11 10.62 9.79
N THR A 128 -10.34 10.10 9.86
CA THR A 128 -11.53 10.83 9.44
C THR A 128 -11.82 12.00 10.36
N GLU A 129 -11.67 11.81 11.66
CA GLU A 129 -11.79 12.88 12.66
C GLU A 129 -10.77 13.97 12.41
N LYS A 130 -9.50 13.62 12.32
CA LYS A 130 -8.42 14.57 12.01
C LYS A 130 -8.60 15.29 10.68
N TRP A 131 -9.09 14.58 9.66
CA TRP A 131 -9.42 15.17 8.36
C TRP A 131 -10.53 16.24 8.49
N ASN A 132 -11.59 15.92 9.25
CA ASN A 132 -12.71 16.82 9.46
C ASN A 132 -12.29 18.04 10.31
N GLU A 133 -11.49 17.83 11.35
CA GLU A 133 -10.93 18.93 12.15
C GLU A 133 -10.11 19.90 11.29
N GLU A 134 -9.21 19.38 10.48
CA GLU A 134 -8.38 20.22 9.60
C GLU A 134 -9.22 20.91 8.51
N PHE A 135 -10.24 20.24 8.00
CA PHE A 135 -11.17 20.86 7.04
C PHE A 135 -11.93 22.02 7.69
N ASN A 136 -12.49 21.79 8.88
CA ASN A 136 -13.25 22.82 9.61
C ASN A 136 -12.36 24.02 10.01
N LYS A 137 -11.14 23.72 10.48
CA LYS A 137 -10.14 24.76 10.77
C LYS A 137 -9.82 25.60 9.55
N MET A 138 -9.54 24.95 8.40
CA MET A 138 -9.27 25.65 7.14
C MET A 138 -10.46 26.49 6.69
N GLN A 139 -11.67 25.99 6.90
CA GLN A 139 -12.90 26.73 6.55
C GLN A 139 -13.09 27.97 7.44
N SER A 140 -12.79 27.88 8.74
CA SER A 140 -12.89 29.03 9.64
C SER A 140 -11.81 30.10 9.40
N GLU A 141 -10.60 29.68 9.06
CA GLU A 141 -9.46 30.58 8.81
C GLU A 141 -9.48 31.24 7.42
N ASN A 142 -10.18 30.64 6.45
CA ASN A 142 -10.13 31.05 5.03
C ASN A 142 -11.53 31.12 4.40
N SER A 143 -12.31 32.10 4.82
CA SER A 143 -13.68 32.30 4.31
C SER A 143 -13.79 32.49 2.77
N ASN A 144 -12.68 32.88 2.12
CA ASN A 144 -12.63 33.18 0.67
C ASN A 144 -12.20 31.97 -0.18
N ILE A 145 -11.87 30.83 0.43
CA ILE A 145 -11.43 29.64 -0.31
C ILE A 145 -12.60 28.69 -0.51
N GLY A 146 -12.90 28.37 -1.76
CA GLY A 146 -13.97 27.42 -2.09
C GLY A 146 -13.68 25.99 -1.62
N LYS A 147 -14.74 25.23 -1.27
CA LYS A 147 -14.64 23.83 -0.79
C LYS A 147 -13.75 22.93 -1.65
N ALA A 148 -13.83 23.04 -2.98
CA ALA A 148 -13.02 22.23 -3.90
C ALA A 148 -11.51 22.52 -3.77
N GLN A 149 -11.16 23.78 -3.54
CA GLN A 149 -9.77 24.20 -3.33
C GLN A 149 -9.26 23.74 -1.97
N MET A 150 -10.08 23.83 -0.90
CA MET A 150 -9.75 23.30 0.43
C MET A 150 -9.48 21.79 0.36
N LEU A 151 -10.37 21.02 -0.27
CA LEU A 151 -10.18 19.59 -0.48
C LEU A 151 -8.91 19.28 -1.28
N SER A 152 -8.55 20.10 -2.27
CA SER A 152 -7.30 19.95 -3.03
C SER A 152 -6.07 20.14 -2.15
N ILE A 153 -6.09 21.14 -1.27
CA ILE A 153 -4.99 21.39 -0.31
C ILE A 153 -4.88 20.26 0.70
N LEU A 154 -6.00 19.84 1.31
CA LEU A 154 -6.03 18.73 2.26
C LEU A 154 -5.54 17.43 1.64
N ASN A 155 -5.97 17.10 0.42
CA ASN A 155 -5.53 15.90 -0.30
C ASN A 155 -4.02 15.87 -0.60
N LYS A 156 -3.36 17.03 -0.60
CA LYS A 156 -1.88 17.10 -0.72
C LYS A 156 -1.18 16.87 0.61
N LYS A 157 -1.79 17.32 1.71
CA LYS A 157 -1.21 17.30 3.06
C LYS A 157 -1.55 15.99 3.80
N TYR A 158 -2.76 15.49 3.65
CA TYR A 158 -3.28 14.31 4.36
C TYR A 158 -3.77 13.24 3.39
N THR A 159 -3.71 11.98 3.82
CA THR A 159 -4.41 10.89 3.13
C THR A 159 -5.91 11.06 3.29
N ASN A 160 -6.65 11.10 2.18
CA ASN A 160 -8.11 11.14 2.25
C ASN A 160 -8.65 9.79 2.71
N PRO A 161 -9.32 9.70 3.87
CA PRO A 161 -9.79 8.45 4.44
C PRO A 161 -10.83 7.74 3.56
N ASP A 162 -11.61 8.48 2.76
CA ASP A 162 -12.61 7.91 1.85
C ASP A 162 -11.99 7.25 0.61
N LYS A 163 -10.78 7.66 0.23
CA LYS A 163 -10.13 7.17 -0.99
C LYS A 163 -9.24 5.97 -0.75
N SER A 164 -8.30 6.08 0.18
CA SER A 164 -7.36 5.00 0.50
C SER A 164 -6.50 5.37 1.70
N MET A 165 -6.33 4.41 2.59
CA MET A 165 -5.42 4.52 3.75
C MET A 165 -3.99 4.12 3.41
N GLY A 166 -3.72 3.70 2.17
CA GLY A 166 -2.40 3.22 1.77
C GLY A 166 -1.97 1.93 2.49
N GLY A 167 -2.92 1.19 3.11
CA GLY A 167 -2.64 0.00 3.88
C GLY A 167 -2.34 0.23 5.37
N HIS A 168 -2.22 1.47 5.84
CA HIS A 168 -1.96 1.75 7.27
C HIS A 168 -3.12 1.31 8.17
N ASP A 169 -4.36 1.35 7.68
CA ASP A 169 -5.53 0.83 8.39
C ASP A 169 -5.56 -0.70 8.53
N THR A 170 -4.69 -1.39 7.81
CA THR A 170 -4.52 -2.84 7.93
C THR A 170 -3.49 -3.24 9.00
N GLY A 171 -2.67 -2.30 9.49
CA GLY A 171 -1.50 -2.57 10.32
C GLY A 171 -0.34 -3.25 9.57
N ALA A 172 -0.39 -3.24 8.23
CA ALA A 172 0.57 -3.94 7.37
C ALA A 172 1.39 -3.00 6.47
N ALA A 173 1.22 -1.69 6.62
CA ALA A 173 2.03 -0.68 5.97
C ALA A 173 2.83 0.14 6.98
N LEU A 174 4.01 0.53 6.56
CA LEU A 174 4.97 1.32 7.33
C LEU A 174 5.47 2.49 6.49
N ASP A 175 5.57 3.66 7.12
CA ASP A 175 6.38 4.76 6.61
C ASP A 175 7.68 4.81 7.43
N VAL A 176 8.81 4.60 6.78
CA VAL A 176 10.12 4.47 7.44
C VAL A 176 11.24 5.17 6.67
N ALA A 177 12.30 5.49 7.41
CA ALA A 177 13.58 5.96 6.89
C ALA A 177 14.75 5.23 7.55
N LEU A 178 15.93 5.27 6.92
CA LEU A 178 17.18 5.02 7.62
C LEU A 178 17.66 6.32 8.24
N CYS A 179 18.24 6.22 9.43
CA CYS A 179 18.75 7.37 10.19
C CYS A 179 20.00 6.98 10.97
N ASP A 180 20.66 7.98 11.56
CA ASP A 180 21.72 7.80 12.52
C ASP A 180 21.18 7.46 13.93
N LYS A 181 22.08 7.25 14.90
CA LYS A 181 21.75 6.97 16.31
C LYS A 181 20.94 8.07 17.00
N ASN A 182 21.02 9.30 16.49
CA ASN A 182 20.30 10.46 17.03
C ASN A 182 18.92 10.64 16.38
N GLY A 183 18.57 9.78 15.42
CA GLY A 183 17.33 9.86 14.66
C GLY A 183 17.36 10.89 13.52
N ASN A 184 18.53 11.37 13.11
CA ASN A 184 18.66 12.22 11.93
C ASN A 184 18.60 11.33 10.67
N ASP A 185 17.66 11.62 9.79
CA ASP A 185 17.48 10.84 8.55
C ASP A 185 18.73 10.92 7.66
N LEU A 186 19.04 9.85 6.96
CA LEU A 186 19.92 9.92 5.80
C LEU A 186 19.30 10.84 4.73
N ASP A 187 20.13 11.43 3.88
CA ASP A 187 19.62 12.29 2.81
C ASP A 187 18.87 11.46 1.74
N PHE A 188 17.55 11.56 1.71
CA PHE A 188 16.67 10.98 0.71
C PHE A 188 16.25 11.98 -0.39
N GLY A 189 16.77 13.22 -0.37
CA GLY A 189 16.45 14.27 -1.34
C GLY A 189 15.08 14.93 -1.18
N SER A 190 14.34 14.57 -0.13
CA SER A 190 13.13 15.25 0.35
C SER A 190 12.79 14.76 1.75
N LYS A 191 12.13 15.59 2.53
CA LYS A 191 11.63 15.20 3.84
C LYS A 191 10.43 14.24 3.72
N TYR A 192 10.12 13.59 4.83
CA TYR A 192 8.90 12.78 4.95
C TYR A 192 7.67 13.58 4.54
N ARG A 193 6.80 12.97 3.70
CA ARG A 193 5.61 13.57 3.08
C ARG A 193 5.85 14.69 2.09
N GLU A 194 7.07 15.05 1.81
CA GLU A 194 7.37 15.99 0.74
C GLU A 194 7.54 15.26 -0.61
N LYS A 195 7.17 15.95 -1.67
CA LYS A 195 7.36 15.40 -3.02
C LYS A 195 8.85 15.24 -3.29
N ALA A 196 9.25 14.04 -3.65
CA ALA A 196 10.63 13.76 -4.01
C ALA A 196 11.10 14.69 -5.14
N SER A 197 12.30 15.26 -5.01
CA SER A 197 12.95 16.01 -6.08
C SER A 197 13.06 15.15 -7.34
N LYS A 198 12.81 15.74 -8.49
CA LYS A 198 13.06 15.10 -9.79
C LYS A 198 14.54 14.84 -10.05
N HIS A 199 15.40 15.64 -9.42
CA HIS A 199 16.86 15.60 -9.57
C HIS A 199 17.48 15.18 -8.24
N SER A 200 17.53 13.86 -7.99
CA SER A 200 18.27 13.29 -6.87
C SER A 200 19.75 13.17 -7.25
N ASN A 201 20.65 13.55 -6.33
CA ASN A 201 22.07 13.26 -6.46
C ASN A 201 22.35 11.75 -6.25
N GLU A 202 23.58 11.32 -6.44
CA GLU A 202 23.94 9.89 -6.35
C GLU A 202 23.80 9.34 -4.92
N GLU A 203 24.09 10.13 -3.90
CA GLU A 203 23.93 9.76 -2.49
C GLU A 203 22.45 9.52 -2.15
N GLN A 204 21.58 10.44 -2.51
CA GLN A 204 20.14 10.33 -2.31
C GLN A 204 19.56 9.09 -3.00
N LYS A 205 20.01 8.80 -4.21
CA LYS A 205 19.63 7.58 -4.93
C LYS A 205 20.13 6.33 -4.21
N LYS A 206 21.39 6.33 -3.77
CA LYS A 206 22.01 5.23 -3.00
C LYS A 206 21.21 4.95 -1.72
N ASN A 207 20.88 5.98 -0.95
CA ASN A 207 20.13 5.86 0.31
C ASN A 207 18.72 5.29 0.05
N ARG A 208 17.99 5.77 -0.98
CA ARG A 208 16.70 5.21 -1.37
C ARG A 208 16.80 3.75 -1.81
N LEU A 209 17.78 3.41 -2.62
CA LEU A 209 17.98 2.04 -3.09
C LEU A 209 18.36 1.10 -1.95
N HIS A 210 19.16 1.56 -1.01
CA HIS A 210 19.52 0.80 0.19
C HIS A 210 18.30 0.49 1.05
N LEU A 211 17.50 1.51 1.40
CA LEU A 211 16.24 1.32 2.13
C LEU A 211 15.31 0.34 1.41
N VAL A 212 15.12 0.52 0.10
CA VAL A 212 14.29 -0.39 -0.71
C VAL A 212 14.84 -1.82 -0.70
N LYS A 213 16.16 -1.99 -0.76
CA LYS A 213 16.82 -3.31 -0.77
C LYS A 213 16.56 -4.07 0.54
N ILE A 214 16.80 -3.43 1.68
CA ILE A 214 16.61 -4.08 3.00
C ILE A 214 15.14 -4.41 3.26
N MET A 215 14.21 -3.52 2.92
CA MET A 215 12.79 -3.76 3.07
C MET A 215 12.29 -4.88 2.13
N LYS A 216 12.73 -4.88 0.87
CA LYS A 216 12.39 -5.93 -0.10
C LYS A 216 12.92 -7.30 0.31
N ALA A 217 14.08 -7.38 0.96
CA ALA A 217 14.65 -8.63 1.48
C ALA A 217 13.70 -9.32 2.47
N GLN A 218 12.92 -8.56 3.23
CA GLN A 218 11.86 -9.08 4.10
C GLN A 218 10.50 -9.20 3.42
N GLY A 219 10.44 -9.00 2.10
CA GLY A 219 9.24 -9.22 1.28
C GLY A 219 8.30 -8.03 1.16
N PHE A 220 8.63 -6.87 1.72
CA PHE A 220 7.87 -5.64 1.53
C PHE A 220 7.91 -5.17 0.07
N VAL A 221 6.95 -4.34 -0.30
CA VAL A 221 6.97 -3.57 -1.55
C VAL A 221 7.02 -2.09 -1.21
N ASN A 222 7.81 -1.34 -1.96
CA ASN A 222 7.83 0.12 -1.86
C ASN A 222 6.74 0.73 -2.76
N ASN A 223 6.12 1.82 -2.32
CA ASN A 223 5.33 2.66 -3.20
C ASN A 223 6.28 3.58 -4.00
N PRO A 224 6.40 3.43 -5.31
CA PRO A 224 7.40 4.17 -6.09
C PRO A 224 7.21 5.71 -6.09
N THR A 225 6.05 6.21 -5.65
CA THR A 225 5.77 7.64 -5.53
C THR A 225 6.09 8.22 -4.14
N GLN A 226 6.36 7.34 -3.17
CA GLN A 226 6.62 7.66 -1.78
C GLN A 226 7.80 6.82 -1.30
N TRP A 227 9.00 7.39 -1.27
CA TRP A 227 10.23 6.64 -0.97
C TRP A 227 10.20 5.98 0.41
N TRP A 228 9.44 6.55 1.34
CA TRP A 228 9.28 6.11 2.73
C TRP A 228 8.24 5.00 2.92
N HIS A 229 7.30 4.79 1.98
CA HIS A 229 6.13 3.92 2.17
C HIS A 229 6.39 2.49 1.70
N PHE A 230 6.17 1.55 2.62
CA PHE A 230 6.34 0.11 2.39
C PHE A 230 5.12 -0.67 2.87
N SER A 231 4.68 -1.63 2.08
CA SER A 231 3.52 -2.49 2.35
C SER A 231 3.92 -3.97 2.35
N TYR A 232 3.25 -4.76 3.21
CA TYR A 232 3.34 -6.21 3.24
C TYR A 232 1.98 -6.84 3.45
N GLY A 233 1.51 -7.70 2.54
CA GLY A 233 0.27 -8.45 2.69
C GLY A 233 -1.03 -7.68 2.46
N ASP A 234 -1.00 -6.36 2.34
CA ASP A 234 -2.15 -5.51 2.01
C ASP A 234 -2.45 -5.49 0.49
N LYS A 235 -3.47 -4.75 0.07
CA LYS A 235 -3.84 -4.61 -1.35
C LYS A 235 -2.74 -3.97 -2.19
N THR A 236 -1.96 -3.04 -1.64
CA THR A 236 -0.83 -2.41 -2.34
C THR A 236 0.26 -3.43 -2.59
N TRP A 237 0.61 -4.21 -1.58
CA TRP A 237 1.56 -5.31 -1.73
C TRP A 237 1.12 -6.33 -2.79
N ALA A 238 -0.15 -6.76 -2.74
CA ALA A 238 -0.69 -7.71 -3.70
C ALA A 238 -0.66 -7.16 -5.14
N LEU A 239 -0.96 -5.86 -5.31
CA LEU A 239 -0.90 -5.16 -6.59
C LEU A 239 0.51 -5.24 -7.22
N TYR A 240 1.53 -4.88 -6.47
CA TYR A 240 2.92 -4.84 -6.96
C TYR A 240 3.58 -6.22 -7.05
N LYS A 241 3.18 -7.17 -6.20
CA LYS A 241 3.65 -8.57 -6.29
C LYS A 241 3.01 -9.33 -7.45
N GLY A 242 1.91 -8.85 -8.01
CA GLY A 242 1.15 -9.56 -9.04
C GLY A 242 0.54 -10.85 -8.50
N LYS A 243 0.23 -10.89 -7.22
CA LYS A 243 -0.30 -12.08 -6.55
C LYS A 243 -1.73 -12.35 -7.02
N ARG A 244 -1.92 -13.47 -7.67
CA ARG A 244 -3.23 -13.98 -8.13
C ARG A 244 -4.22 -14.18 -6.98
N TYR A 245 -3.71 -14.38 -5.78
CA TYR A 245 -4.49 -14.76 -4.58
C TYR A 245 -4.87 -13.58 -3.70
N GLY A 246 -4.51 -12.36 -4.11
CA GLY A 246 -4.92 -11.17 -3.40
C GLY A 246 -4.08 -10.83 -2.17
N ALA A 247 -4.61 -9.92 -1.38
CA ALA A 247 -4.06 -9.50 -0.11
C ALA A 247 -4.46 -10.47 1.01
N ILE A 248 -3.69 -10.45 2.11
CA ILE A 248 -3.95 -11.27 3.30
C ILE A 248 -4.37 -10.44 4.52
N TYR A 249 -4.31 -9.10 4.41
CA TYR A 249 -4.77 -8.18 5.45
C TYR A 249 -5.79 -7.18 4.91
N ASP A 250 -6.96 -7.14 5.52
CA ASP A 250 -7.96 -6.09 5.36
C ASP A 250 -7.78 -5.03 6.47
N SER A 251 -8.63 -4.00 6.49
CA SER A 251 -8.66 -3.04 7.59
C SER A 251 -8.81 -3.76 8.94
N ALA A 252 -7.95 -3.41 9.89
CA ALA A 252 -8.00 -4.01 11.22
C ALA A 252 -9.29 -3.63 11.97
N GLU A 253 -9.88 -2.48 11.66
CA GLU A 253 -11.16 -2.05 12.23
C GLU A 253 -12.31 -3.01 11.91
N LYS A 254 -12.34 -3.53 10.68
CA LYS A 254 -13.32 -4.57 10.29
C LYS A 254 -13.18 -5.84 11.12
N GLN A 255 -11.97 -6.16 11.51
CA GLN A 255 -11.69 -7.29 12.39
C GLN A 255 -12.30 -7.06 13.78
N PHE A 256 -12.12 -5.86 14.34
CA PHE A 256 -12.71 -5.46 15.61
C PHE A 256 -14.26 -5.40 15.54
N GLU A 257 -14.82 -4.89 14.43
CA GLU A 257 -16.27 -4.89 14.21
C GLU A 257 -16.84 -6.29 14.19
N ASN A 258 -16.22 -7.22 13.47
CA ASN A 258 -16.66 -8.62 13.40
C ASN A 258 -16.51 -9.38 14.72
N MET A 259 -15.57 -8.96 15.58
CA MET A 259 -15.36 -9.52 16.92
C MET A 259 -16.21 -8.85 18.02
N GLY A 260 -17.04 -7.87 17.67
CA GLY A 260 -17.91 -7.16 18.62
C GLY A 260 -17.21 -6.07 19.45
N TYR A 261 -15.91 -5.88 19.31
CA TYR A 261 -15.13 -4.89 20.08
C TYR A 261 -15.48 -3.43 19.76
N VAL A 262 -15.93 -3.13 18.55
CA VAL A 262 -16.24 -1.75 18.13
C VAL A 262 -17.50 -1.21 18.81
N ARG A 263 -18.41 -2.07 19.29
CA ARG A 263 -19.56 -1.62 20.07
C ARG A 263 -19.16 -0.99 21.42
N ILE A 264 -18.07 -1.44 22.03
CA ILE A 264 -17.60 -0.96 23.33
C ILE A 264 -16.94 0.42 23.20
N VAL A 265 -16.13 0.63 22.15
CA VAL A 265 -15.45 1.92 21.94
C VAL A 265 -16.39 3.04 21.55
N LYS A 266 -17.46 2.76 20.78
CA LYS A 266 -18.46 3.78 20.41
C LYS A 266 -19.35 4.21 21.61
N THR A 267 -19.58 3.33 22.57
CA THR A 267 -20.37 3.67 23.77
C THR A 267 -19.57 4.47 24.79
N ASP A 268 -18.27 4.26 24.90
CA ASP A 268 -17.45 4.98 25.87
C ASP A 268 -17.10 6.40 25.41
N ILE A 269 -16.97 6.64 24.10
CA ILE A 269 -16.70 7.99 23.57
C ILE A 269 -17.97 8.87 23.62
N SER A 270 -19.15 8.29 23.46
CA SER A 270 -20.41 9.07 23.54
C SER A 270 -20.80 9.44 24.98
N SER A 271 -20.30 8.71 25.98
CA SER A 271 -20.55 9.00 27.41
C SER A 271 -19.53 9.94 28.05
N ALA A 272 -18.40 10.18 27.41
CA ALA A 272 -17.35 11.08 27.94
C ALA A 272 -17.57 12.56 27.58
N ASN A 273 -18.53 12.88 26.70
CA ASN A 273 -18.83 14.27 26.28
C ASN A 273 -20.13 14.84 26.85
N ILE A 274 -20.68 14.25 27.92
CA ILE A 274 -21.81 14.84 28.65
C ILE A 274 -21.44 14.86 30.15
N LYS A 275 -20.62 15.82 30.52
CA LYS A 275 -20.68 16.51 31.84
C LYS A 275 -19.87 17.81 31.77
#